data_d62d15fe3afc449c77769fa49c5e107b
#
_entry.id   d62d15fe3afc449c77769fa49c5e107b
#
_cell.length_a   1.000
_cell.length_b   1.000
_cell.length_c   1.000
_cell.angle_alpha   90.00
_cell.angle_beta   90.00
_cell.angle_gamma   90.00
#
_symmetry.space_group_name_H-M   'P 1'
#
loop_
_entity.id
_entity.type
_entity.pdbx_description
1 polymer ?
#
loop_
_entity_poly.entity_id
_entity_poly.type
_entity_poly.pdbx_seq_one_letter_code
_entity_poly.pdbx_strand_id
1 'polypeptide(L)'
;MATVEKKQNVIEVLKNVTLAYAKLAEPSKKYQSEDLEYSVDAIVDKATAKAWNKKFAKQKAKEYDLEEFQEKFKMESPYDGDEVYVIKMKKGASKDGEMFDVKYRPKVFLDVMEDDVKVRTDITVSRLISNGTVADVSYRVNENGFGTFAQLQNIRIDEKNFKEYISSGGKAAGSEFGDDDVETRTEPENENATKARAKKAEQEDKPTAKAKAKPPVEDAEDDEDSESPF
;
A
#
# COMPACT_ATOMS: atom_id res chain seq x y z
N MET A 1 -14.07 -6.03 -40.73
CA MET A 1 -13.49 -6.43 -39.41
C MET A 1 -12.74 -5.23 -38.89
N ALA A 2 -13.20 -4.62 -37.81
CA ALA A 2 -12.51 -3.48 -37.21
C ALA A 2 -11.28 -4.01 -36.45
N THR A 3 -10.11 -3.57 -36.87
CA THR A 3 -8.83 -3.86 -36.20
C THR A 3 -8.87 -3.13 -34.85
N VAL A 4 -9.04 -3.89 -33.78
CA VAL A 4 -8.89 -3.34 -32.41
C VAL A 4 -7.41 -3.02 -32.23
N GLU A 5 -7.04 -1.76 -32.41
CA GLU A 5 -5.71 -1.28 -32.04
C GLU A 5 -5.49 -1.58 -30.57
N LYS A 6 -4.53 -2.46 -30.26
CA LYS A 6 -4.05 -2.68 -28.90
C LYS A 6 -3.47 -1.37 -28.40
N LYS A 7 -4.21 -0.62 -27.57
CA LYS A 7 -3.68 0.54 -26.87
C LYS A 7 -2.40 0.14 -26.16
N GLN A 8 -1.28 0.76 -26.53
CA GLN A 8 0.00 0.52 -25.89
C GLN A 8 -0.08 0.94 -24.43
N ASN A 9 0.30 0.05 -23.53
CA ASN A 9 0.44 0.34 -22.11
C ASN A 9 1.63 1.29 -21.92
N VAL A 10 1.37 2.59 -21.81
CA VAL A 10 2.40 3.59 -21.58
C VAL A 10 2.81 3.56 -20.11
N ILE A 11 4.09 3.34 -19.83
CA ILE A 11 4.67 3.45 -18.49
C ILE A 11 5.38 4.79 -18.40
N GLU A 12 5.04 5.55 -17.38
CA GLU A 12 5.67 6.84 -17.06
C GLU A 12 6.25 6.81 -15.66
N VAL A 13 7.09 7.81 -15.35
CA VAL A 13 7.80 7.88 -14.08
C VAL A 13 7.69 9.29 -13.49
N LEU A 14 7.22 9.38 -12.25
CA LEU A 14 7.46 10.55 -11.41
C LEU A 14 8.85 10.40 -10.79
N LYS A 15 9.73 11.36 -11.04
CA LYS A 15 11.13 11.33 -10.59
C LYS A 15 11.32 12.15 -9.32
N ASN A 16 12.17 11.67 -8.42
CA ASN A 16 12.60 12.37 -7.22
C ASN A 16 11.45 12.90 -6.37
N VAL A 17 10.38 12.11 -6.21
CA VAL A 17 9.25 12.45 -5.36
C VAL A 17 9.45 11.94 -3.95
N THR A 18 9.00 12.70 -2.96
CA THR A 18 9.03 12.26 -1.57
C THR A 18 7.84 11.35 -1.30
N LEU A 19 8.09 10.21 -0.66
CA LEU A 19 7.07 9.19 -0.38
C LEU A 19 6.52 9.33 1.03
N ALA A 20 5.23 9.02 1.16
CA ALA A 20 4.57 8.81 2.43
C ALA A 20 3.61 7.62 2.35
N TYR A 21 3.35 7.00 3.50
CA TYR A 21 2.40 5.89 3.65
C TYR A 21 2.54 4.79 2.59
N ALA A 22 3.76 4.37 2.31
CA ALA A 22 4.06 3.30 1.36
C ALA A 22 3.59 1.93 1.89
N LYS A 23 2.44 1.47 1.42
CA LYS A 23 1.86 0.15 1.75
C LYS A 23 2.12 -0.82 0.61
N LEU A 24 3.35 -1.31 0.51
CA LEU A 24 3.84 -2.12 -0.61
C LEU A 24 4.26 -3.53 -0.16
N ALA A 25 4.76 -3.65 1.06
CA ALA A 25 5.07 -4.94 1.66
C ALA A 25 3.81 -5.76 1.94
N GLU A 26 2.77 -5.09 2.41
CA GLU A 26 1.46 -5.70 2.64
C GLU A 26 0.35 -4.80 2.07
N PRO A 27 -0.63 -5.35 1.34
CA PRO A 27 -1.74 -4.56 0.85
C PRO A 27 -2.68 -4.21 2.00
N SER A 28 -3.36 -3.08 1.88
CA SER A 28 -4.37 -2.65 2.84
C SER A 28 -5.77 -2.73 2.25
N LYS A 29 -6.77 -2.83 3.11
CA LYS A 29 -8.17 -2.86 2.71
C LYS A 29 -8.54 -1.58 1.97
N LYS A 30 -9.18 -1.75 0.83
CA LYS A 30 -9.71 -0.63 0.04
C LYS A 30 -10.91 -0.03 0.78
N TYR A 31 -11.05 1.29 0.70
CA TYR A 31 -12.17 1.98 1.34
C TYR A 31 -13.52 1.44 0.83
N GLN A 32 -14.43 1.10 1.75
CA GLN A 32 -15.77 0.56 1.47
C GLN A 32 -15.79 -0.70 0.57
N SER A 33 -14.76 -1.55 0.65
CA SER A 33 -14.65 -2.78 -0.12
C SER A 33 -13.90 -3.84 0.67
N GLU A 34 -14.16 -5.11 0.41
CA GLU A 34 -13.37 -6.22 0.95
C GLU A 34 -12.06 -6.44 0.18
N ASP A 35 -11.94 -5.82 -1.00
CA ASP A 35 -10.73 -5.90 -1.79
C ASP A 35 -9.54 -5.22 -1.14
N LEU A 36 -8.36 -5.71 -1.48
CA LEU A 36 -7.08 -5.19 -1.02
C LEU A 36 -6.38 -4.38 -2.11
N GLU A 37 -5.63 -3.36 -1.69
CA GLU A 37 -4.84 -2.52 -2.61
C GLU A 37 -3.46 -2.20 -2.03
N TYR A 38 -2.47 -2.15 -2.90
CA TYR A 38 -1.19 -1.52 -2.63
C TYR A 38 -1.31 -0.02 -2.88
N SER A 39 -0.68 0.80 -2.07
CA SER A 39 -0.74 2.25 -2.24
C SER A 39 0.54 2.94 -1.79
N VAL A 40 0.77 4.13 -2.34
CA VAL A 40 1.79 5.07 -1.93
C VAL A 40 1.29 6.49 -2.18
N ASP A 41 1.58 7.38 -1.26
CA ASP A 41 1.35 8.81 -1.40
C ASP A 41 2.67 9.46 -1.87
N ALA A 42 2.66 10.06 -3.06
CA ALA A 42 3.78 10.80 -3.62
C ALA A 42 3.56 12.29 -3.43
N ILE A 43 4.46 12.93 -2.69
CA ILE A 43 4.46 14.35 -2.44
C ILE A 43 5.21 15.01 -3.60
N VAL A 44 4.58 15.98 -4.24
CA VAL A 44 5.07 16.62 -5.47
C VAL A 44 4.98 18.13 -5.38
N ASP A 45 5.77 18.82 -6.21
CA ASP A 45 5.65 20.27 -6.36
C ASP A 45 4.37 20.70 -7.10
N LYS A 46 4.04 21.98 -7.00
CA LYS A 46 2.85 22.60 -7.62
C LYS A 46 2.81 22.44 -9.16
N ALA A 47 3.96 22.46 -9.83
CA ALA A 47 4.02 22.33 -11.29
C ALA A 47 3.68 20.90 -11.72
N THR A 48 4.27 19.92 -11.05
CA THR A 48 3.96 18.50 -11.23
C THR A 48 2.49 18.18 -10.92
N ALA A 49 1.94 18.72 -9.83
CA ALA A 49 0.53 18.57 -9.48
C ALA A 49 -0.42 19.13 -10.54
N LYS A 50 -0.11 20.32 -11.11
CA LYS A 50 -0.89 20.90 -12.21
C LYS A 50 -0.84 20.04 -13.47
N ALA A 51 0.34 19.55 -13.86
CA ALA A 51 0.50 18.67 -15.01
C ALA A 51 -0.25 17.36 -14.81
N TRP A 52 -0.17 16.77 -13.61
CA TRP A 52 -0.91 15.59 -13.21
C TRP A 52 -2.42 15.78 -13.29
N ASN A 53 -2.94 16.86 -12.70
CA ASN A 53 -4.38 17.16 -12.67
C ASN A 53 -4.97 17.40 -14.07
N LYS A 54 -4.16 17.93 -14.98
CA LYS A 54 -4.55 18.08 -16.40
C LYS A 54 -4.70 16.73 -17.09
N LYS A 55 -3.82 15.77 -16.78
CA LYS A 55 -3.79 14.44 -17.40
C LYS A 55 -4.78 13.48 -16.75
N PHE A 56 -4.91 13.51 -15.44
CA PHE A 56 -5.70 12.57 -14.63
C PHE A 56 -6.85 13.28 -13.91
N ALA A 57 -7.86 13.73 -14.65
CA ALA A 57 -8.96 14.55 -14.12
C ALA A 57 -9.74 13.89 -12.96
N LYS A 58 -9.78 12.55 -12.90
CA LYS A 58 -10.46 11.77 -11.85
C LYS A 58 -9.55 11.27 -10.73
N GLN A 59 -8.24 11.49 -10.85
CA GLN A 59 -7.23 11.07 -9.87
C GLN A 59 -6.33 12.26 -9.55
N LYS A 60 -6.96 13.36 -9.17
CA LYS A 60 -6.25 14.62 -8.91
C LYS A 60 -5.30 14.51 -7.72
N ALA A 61 -4.21 15.27 -7.78
CA ALA A 61 -3.40 15.56 -6.60
C ALA A 61 -4.27 16.29 -5.58
N LYS A 62 -4.20 15.85 -4.32
CA LYS A 62 -4.86 16.53 -3.21
C LYS A 62 -3.92 17.63 -2.70
N GLU A 63 -4.48 18.82 -2.53
CA GLU A 63 -3.81 19.97 -1.93
C GLU A 63 -4.07 19.96 -0.42
N TYR A 64 -3.03 20.28 0.33
CA TYR A 64 -3.05 20.44 1.78
C TYR A 64 -2.39 21.78 2.11
N ASP A 65 -2.86 22.49 3.11
CA ASP A 65 -2.06 23.52 3.76
C ASP A 65 -0.92 22.88 4.57
N LEU A 66 0.06 23.66 4.95
CA LEU A 66 1.27 23.17 5.60
C LEU A 66 0.97 22.51 6.97
N GLU A 67 0.04 23.08 7.74
CA GLU A 67 -0.33 22.57 9.08
C GLU A 67 -1.06 21.22 8.95
N GLU A 68 -2.08 21.13 8.07
CA GLU A 68 -2.80 19.88 7.79
C GLU A 68 -1.84 18.80 7.28
N PHE A 69 -0.89 19.18 6.42
CA PHE A 69 0.12 18.25 5.91
C PHE A 69 1.00 17.71 7.04
N GLN A 70 1.57 18.58 7.87
CA GLN A 70 2.45 18.17 8.98
C GLN A 70 1.71 17.34 10.01
N GLU A 71 0.48 17.69 10.33
CA GLU A 71 -0.34 16.91 11.25
C GLU A 71 -0.61 15.51 10.71
N LYS A 72 -0.97 15.40 9.44
CA LYS A 72 -1.36 14.14 8.82
C LYS A 72 -0.17 13.23 8.53
N PHE A 73 0.88 13.75 7.91
CA PHE A 73 2.01 12.95 7.43
C PHE A 73 3.14 12.83 8.45
N LYS A 74 3.09 13.61 9.54
CA LYS A 74 4.11 13.64 10.61
C LYS A 74 5.52 13.89 10.06
N MET A 75 5.61 14.79 9.08
CA MET A 75 6.86 15.18 8.45
C MET A 75 6.79 16.63 7.96
N GLU A 76 7.94 17.24 7.76
CA GLU A 76 8.06 18.57 7.15
C GLU A 76 7.81 18.48 5.64
N SER A 77 7.31 19.58 5.06
CA SER A 77 7.16 19.67 3.61
C SER A 77 8.53 19.60 2.92
N PRO A 78 8.69 18.76 1.89
CA PRO A 78 9.93 18.74 1.09
C PRO A 78 10.03 19.90 0.10
N TYR A 79 9.00 20.72 -0.02
CA TYR A 79 8.91 21.86 -0.93
C TYR A 79 8.62 23.15 -0.16
N ASP A 80 9.15 24.26 -0.65
CA ASP A 80 8.87 25.59 -0.15
C ASP A 80 7.43 26.02 -0.50
N GLY A 81 6.80 26.78 0.40
CA GLY A 81 5.46 27.34 0.20
C GLY A 81 4.45 26.84 1.23
N ASP A 82 3.26 27.45 1.19
CA ASP A 82 2.18 27.18 2.15
C ASP A 82 1.27 26.00 1.73
N GLU A 83 1.45 25.52 0.52
CA GLU A 83 0.63 24.46 -0.08
C GLU A 83 1.48 23.23 -0.44
N VAL A 84 1.02 22.05 -0.06
CA VAL A 84 1.66 20.76 -0.36
C VAL A 84 0.73 19.88 -1.18
N TYR A 85 1.24 19.31 -2.25
CA TYR A 85 0.44 18.49 -3.18
C TYR A 85 0.81 17.02 -3.05
N VAL A 86 -0.21 16.17 -2.91
CA VAL A 86 -0.05 14.74 -2.71
C VAL A 86 -0.82 13.96 -3.79
N ILE A 87 -0.11 13.13 -4.53
CA ILE A 87 -0.67 12.21 -5.51
C ILE A 87 -0.75 10.82 -4.87
N LYS A 88 -1.96 10.31 -4.68
CA LYS A 88 -2.15 8.94 -4.20
C LYS A 88 -2.17 7.97 -5.37
N MET A 89 -1.17 7.10 -5.44
CA MET A 89 -1.10 6.04 -6.44
C MET A 89 -1.45 4.70 -5.83
N LYS A 90 -2.19 3.89 -6.60
CA LYS A 90 -2.75 2.63 -6.14
C LYS A 90 -2.60 1.52 -7.17
N LYS A 91 -2.59 0.27 -6.69
CA LYS A 91 -2.72 -0.94 -7.50
C LYS A 91 -3.52 -1.98 -6.74
N GLY A 92 -4.56 -2.54 -7.35
CA GLY A 92 -5.34 -3.61 -6.75
C GLY A 92 -4.48 -4.82 -6.41
N ALA A 93 -4.71 -5.41 -5.25
CA ALA A 93 -4.07 -6.63 -4.78
C ALA A 93 -5.04 -7.82 -4.77
N SER A 94 -6.36 -7.55 -4.70
CA SER A 94 -7.40 -8.55 -4.82
C SER A 94 -8.58 -8.03 -5.63
N LYS A 95 -9.47 -8.94 -6.00
CA LYS A 95 -10.77 -8.67 -6.58
C LYS A 95 -11.77 -9.72 -6.10
N ASP A 96 -12.94 -9.27 -5.64
CA ASP A 96 -14.00 -10.14 -5.13
C ASP A 96 -13.51 -11.10 -4.04
N GLY A 97 -12.56 -10.64 -3.20
CA GLY A 97 -11.93 -11.41 -2.13
C GLY A 97 -10.76 -12.30 -2.57
N GLU A 98 -10.55 -12.51 -3.87
CA GLU A 98 -9.46 -13.33 -4.38
C GLU A 98 -8.19 -12.50 -4.62
N MET A 99 -7.06 -12.93 -4.03
CA MET A 99 -5.75 -12.29 -4.21
C MET A 99 -5.21 -12.51 -5.61
N PHE A 100 -4.67 -11.43 -6.19
CA PHE A 100 -3.92 -11.56 -7.43
C PHE A 100 -2.56 -12.25 -7.19
N ASP A 101 -2.04 -12.91 -8.24
CA ASP A 101 -0.71 -13.51 -8.23
C ASP A 101 0.36 -12.47 -7.80
N VAL A 102 1.29 -12.91 -6.96
CA VAL A 102 2.39 -12.10 -6.41
C VAL A 102 3.22 -11.40 -7.50
N LYS A 103 3.30 -11.98 -8.70
CA LYS A 103 4.00 -11.36 -9.85
C LYS A 103 3.40 -10.00 -10.27
N TYR A 104 2.14 -9.72 -9.92
CA TYR A 104 1.49 -8.43 -10.20
C TYR A 104 1.70 -7.39 -9.10
N ARG A 105 2.34 -7.75 -7.99
CA ARG A 105 2.66 -6.83 -6.90
C ARG A 105 3.57 -5.71 -7.39
N PRO A 106 3.39 -4.45 -6.95
CA PRO A 106 4.38 -3.40 -7.14
C PRO A 106 5.70 -3.81 -6.48
N LYS A 107 6.81 -3.64 -7.19
CA LYS A 107 8.13 -3.93 -6.64
C LYS A 107 8.82 -2.66 -6.17
N VAL A 108 9.63 -2.82 -5.14
CA VAL A 108 10.51 -1.78 -4.61
C VAL A 108 11.95 -2.18 -4.86
N PHE A 109 12.66 -1.36 -5.58
CA PHE A 109 14.06 -1.56 -5.90
C PHE A 109 14.92 -0.54 -5.16
N LEU A 110 15.95 -1.02 -4.50
CA LEU A 110 17.01 -0.22 -3.90
C LEU A 110 18.23 -0.30 -4.81
N ASP A 111 18.71 0.85 -5.26
CA ASP A 111 19.95 0.98 -6.01
C ASP A 111 21.09 1.35 -5.06
N VAL A 112 22.05 0.47 -4.88
CA VAL A 112 23.23 0.59 -4.00
C VAL A 112 24.48 0.67 -4.85
N MET A 113 25.49 1.42 -4.42
CA MET A 113 26.80 1.45 -5.07
C MET A 113 27.73 0.44 -4.34
N GLU A 114 28.15 -0.61 -5.05
CA GLU A 114 29.11 -1.62 -4.58
C GLU A 114 30.32 -1.61 -5.53
N ASP A 115 31.50 -1.32 -5.02
CA ASP A 115 32.74 -1.28 -5.81
C ASP A 115 32.62 -0.45 -7.12
N ASP A 116 32.01 0.74 -7.03
CA ASP A 116 31.70 1.64 -8.14
C ASP A 116 30.71 1.09 -9.19
N VAL A 117 30.08 -0.03 -8.92
CA VAL A 117 29.02 -0.62 -9.75
C VAL A 117 27.65 -0.41 -9.06
N LYS A 118 26.68 0.05 -9.86
CA LYS A 118 25.31 0.21 -9.37
C LYS A 118 24.60 -1.13 -9.36
N VAL A 119 24.31 -1.65 -8.17
CA VAL A 119 23.57 -2.90 -7.94
C VAL A 119 22.14 -2.58 -7.57
N ARG A 120 21.18 -3.30 -8.16
CA ARG A 120 19.75 -3.15 -7.87
C ARG A 120 19.22 -4.35 -7.13
N THR A 121 18.68 -4.12 -5.94
CA THR A 121 18.12 -5.15 -5.07
C THR A 121 16.61 -4.98 -4.92
N ASP A 122 15.83 -6.06 -5.01
CA ASP A 122 14.40 -6.06 -4.72
C ASP A 122 14.19 -6.15 -3.20
N ILE A 123 13.72 -5.05 -2.60
CA ILE A 123 13.50 -4.94 -1.15
C ILE A 123 12.01 -4.95 -0.78
N THR A 124 11.13 -5.32 -1.70
CA THR A 124 9.67 -5.18 -1.57
C THR A 124 9.09 -5.73 -0.27
N VAL A 125 9.62 -6.86 0.21
CA VAL A 125 9.12 -7.56 1.41
C VAL A 125 10.11 -7.56 2.57
N SER A 126 11.40 -7.28 2.29
CA SER A 126 12.47 -7.36 3.29
C SER A 126 12.62 -6.08 4.10
N ARG A 127 12.26 -4.94 3.51
CA ARG A 127 12.44 -3.63 4.16
C ARG A 127 11.21 -2.75 3.97
N LEU A 128 10.83 -2.00 5.00
CA LEU A 128 9.71 -1.07 4.97
C LEU A 128 10.20 0.35 4.66
N ILE A 129 9.47 1.04 3.79
CA ILE A 129 9.77 2.42 3.41
C ILE A 129 9.16 3.37 4.42
N SER A 130 9.98 4.24 5.02
CA SER A 130 9.52 5.32 5.89
C SER A 130 9.07 6.54 5.10
N ASN A 131 8.23 7.37 5.73
CA ASN A 131 7.88 8.70 5.25
C ASN A 131 9.16 9.55 5.06
N GLY A 132 9.18 10.34 3.98
CA GLY A 132 10.31 11.20 3.65
C GLY A 132 11.41 10.51 2.82
N THR A 133 11.24 9.25 2.42
CA THR A 133 12.10 8.60 1.40
C THR A 133 11.88 9.29 0.06
N VAL A 134 12.97 9.61 -0.65
CA VAL A 134 12.90 10.17 -2.01
C VAL A 134 13.12 9.07 -3.03
N ALA A 135 12.22 8.99 -4.01
CA ALA A 135 12.18 7.88 -4.96
C ALA A 135 11.67 8.28 -6.35
N ASP A 136 11.92 7.42 -7.31
CA ASP A 136 11.23 7.42 -8.60
C ASP A 136 10.07 6.43 -8.56
N VAL A 137 8.88 6.89 -8.93
CA VAL A 137 7.66 6.06 -8.94
C VAL A 137 7.18 5.85 -10.35
N SER A 138 7.21 4.61 -10.83
CA SER A 138 6.67 4.26 -12.13
C SER A 138 5.19 3.91 -12.04
N TYR A 139 4.44 4.34 -13.04
CA TYR A 139 3.02 4.07 -13.15
C TYR A 139 2.62 3.79 -14.60
N ARG A 140 1.58 2.98 -14.76
CA ARG A 140 0.97 2.69 -16.05
C ARG A 140 -0.18 3.66 -16.27
N VAL A 141 -0.23 4.25 -17.46
CA VAL A 141 -1.38 5.04 -17.92
C VAL A 141 -2.41 4.10 -18.52
N ASN A 142 -3.57 4.05 -17.93
CA ASN A 142 -4.71 3.27 -18.42
C ASN A 142 -5.81 4.22 -18.88
N GLU A 143 -6.30 4.02 -20.09
CA GLU A 143 -7.46 4.73 -20.61
C GLU A 143 -8.63 3.76 -20.78
N ASN A 144 -9.77 4.14 -20.28
CA ASN A 144 -11.02 3.41 -20.46
C ASN A 144 -12.20 4.39 -20.63
N GLY A 145 -13.42 3.87 -20.78
CA GLY A 145 -14.62 4.70 -20.97
C GLY A 145 -14.92 5.68 -19.82
N PHE A 146 -14.27 5.51 -18.67
CA PHE A 146 -14.44 6.40 -17.51
C PHE A 146 -13.35 7.48 -17.41
N GLY A 147 -12.30 7.41 -18.22
CA GLY A 147 -11.21 8.39 -18.25
C GLY A 147 -9.81 7.77 -18.24
N THR A 148 -8.84 8.64 -18.00
CA THR A 148 -7.42 8.29 -17.88
C THR A 148 -7.03 8.13 -16.41
N PHE A 149 -6.36 7.03 -16.08
CA PHE A 149 -5.96 6.66 -14.72
C PHE A 149 -4.49 6.27 -14.68
N ALA A 150 -3.84 6.62 -13.60
CA ALA A 150 -2.49 6.14 -13.27
C ALA A 150 -2.58 4.95 -12.33
N GLN A 151 -1.94 3.85 -12.69
CA GLN A 151 -1.83 2.65 -11.86
C GLN A 151 -0.39 2.45 -11.44
N LEU A 152 -0.14 2.40 -10.13
CA LEU A 152 1.17 2.13 -9.56
C LEU A 152 1.80 0.87 -10.17
N GLN A 153 3.09 0.94 -10.54
CA GLN A 153 3.84 -0.20 -11.04
C GLN A 153 4.98 -0.56 -10.09
N ASN A 154 6.03 0.24 -10.04
CA ASN A 154 7.20 -0.04 -9.22
C ASN A 154 7.77 1.26 -8.63
N ILE A 155 8.61 1.10 -7.61
CA ILE A 155 9.35 2.19 -6.98
C ILE A 155 10.84 1.88 -7.07
N ARG A 156 11.64 2.92 -7.35
CA ARG A 156 13.09 2.85 -7.35
C ARG A 156 13.64 3.90 -6.39
N ILE A 157 14.54 3.49 -5.52
CA ILE A 157 15.13 4.31 -4.48
C ILE A 157 16.65 4.23 -4.60
N ASP A 158 17.34 5.34 -4.60
CA ASP A 158 18.79 5.37 -4.40
C ASP A 158 19.08 5.24 -2.89
N GLU A 159 20.08 4.44 -2.50
CA GLU A 159 20.39 4.12 -1.11
C GLU A 159 20.50 5.36 -0.21
N LYS A 160 21.16 6.40 -0.69
CA LYS A 160 21.31 7.68 0.05
C LYS A 160 19.99 8.38 0.41
N ASN A 161 18.92 8.04 -0.30
CA ASN A 161 17.58 8.62 -0.14
C ASN A 161 16.63 7.68 0.60
N PHE A 162 17.08 6.46 0.90
CA PHE A 162 16.26 5.45 1.57
C PHE A 162 16.17 5.76 3.06
N LYS A 163 14.95 5.82 3.55
CA LYS A 163 14.65 5.88 4.99
C LYS A 163 13.87 4.63 5.33
N GLU A 164 14.45 3.79 6.19
CA GLU A 164 13.78 2.58 6.65
C GLU A 164 12.78 2.89 7.75
N TYR A 165 11.59 2.30 7.65
CA TYR A 165 10.62 2.36 8.73
C TYR A 165 10.97 1.32 9.78
N ILE A 166 11.46 1.79 10.91
CA ILE A 166 11.71 0.96 12.09
C ILE A 166 10.44 1.04 12.94
N SER A 167 9.73 -0.08 13.05
CA SER A 167 8.57 -0.16 13.94
C SER A 167 9.01 0.06 15.39
N SER A 168 8.64 1.20 15.96
CA SER A 168 8.95 1.53 17.36
C SER A 168 8.26 0.62 18.40
N GLY A 169 7.57 -0.42 17.96
CA GLY A 169 6.96 -1.43 18.83
C GLY A 169 7.78 -2.72 19.00
N GLY A 170 8.83 -2.90 18.20
CA GLY A 170 9.82 -3.93 18.41
C GLY A 170 11.07 -3.28 19.01
N LYS A 171 11.30 -3.41 20.32
CA LYS A 171 12.66 -3.30 20.84
C LYS A 171 13.50 -4.24 19.99
N ALA A 172 14.57 -3.74 19.35
CA ALA A 172 15.53 -4.62 18.71
C ALA A 172 15.85 -5.73 19.71
N ALA A 173 15.71 -6.97 19.29
CA ALA A 173 16.07 -8.10 20.16
C ALA A 173 17.53 -7.89 20.57
N GLY A 174 17.76 -7.64 21.86
CA GLY A 174 19.08 -7.28 22.38
C GLY A 174 19.23 -5.87 22.95
N SER A 175 18.25 -4.95 22.77
CA SER A 175 18.32 -3.60 23.36
C SER A 175 18.22 -3.58 24.89
N GLU A 176 17.91 -4.72 25.50
CA GLU A 176 17.90 -4.95 26.94
C GLU A 176 19.29 -5.20 27.52
N PHE A 177 20.34 -5.38 26.68
CA PHE A 177 21.69 -5.69 27.11
C PHE A 177 22.62 -4.48 27.17
N GLY A 178 22.12 -3.26 26.93
CA GLY A 178 22.91 -2.04 26.95
C GLY A 178 23.78 -1.87 25.70
N ASP A 179 24.20 -0.62 25.43
CA ASP A 179 25.13 -0.25 24.35
C ASP A 179 26.56 -0.73 24.68
N ASP A 180 26.80 -2.02 24.60
CA ASP A 180 28.14 -2.52 24.44
C ASP A 180 28.40 -2.66 22.93
N ASP A 181 29.47 -2.01 22.46
CA ASP A 181 29.94 -1.97 21.07
C ASP A 181 30.16 -3.38 20.47
N VAL A 182 29.05 -4.08 20.16
CA VAL A 182 29.10 -5.34 19.45
C VAL A 182 28.41 -5.13 18.09
N GLU A 183 29.21 -5.12 17.03
CA GLU A 183 28.70 -5.21 15.67
C GLU A 183 27.85 -6.49 15.52
N THR A 184 26.54 -6.35 15.66
CA THR A 184 25.61 -7.47 15.48
C THR A 184 25.45 -7.72 13.98
N ARG A 185 26.21 -8.68 13.47
CA ARG A 185 26.06 -9.20 12.10
C ARG A 185 24.77 -10.01 12.04
N THR A 186 23.68 -9.39 11.63
CA THR A 186 22.41 -10.07 11.38
C THR A 186 22.47 -10.78 10.04
N GLU A 187 22.69 -12.09 10.07
CA GLU A 187 22.41 -12.94 8.91
C GLU A 187 20.88 -13.10 8.75
N PRO A 188 20.35 -13.08 7.52
CA PRO A 188 18.91 -13.18 7.29
C PRO A 188 18.45 -14.64 7.34
N GLU A 189 18.14 -15.14 8.53
CA GLU A 189 17.37 -16.37 8.68
C GLU A 189 15.95 -16.05 9.15
N ASN A 190 15.03 -15.94 8.23
CA ASN A 190 13.61 -15.82 8.54
C ASN A 190 12.84 -17.11 8.23
N GLU A 191 13.34 -18.25 8.71
CA GLU A 191 12.61 -19.53 8.67
C GLU A 191 11.58 -19.69 9.81
N ASN A 192 11.62 -18.83 10.84
CA ASN A 192 10.75 -18.99 12.01
C ASN A 192 9.37 -18.31 11.87
N ALA A 193 9.20 -17.36 10.95
CA ALA A 193 7.89 -16.73 10.73
C ALA A 193 6.88 -17.69 10.08
N THR A 194 7.35 -18.62 9.28
CA THR A 194 6.50 -19.61 8.60
C THR A 194 6.01 -20.71 9.57
N LYS A 195 6.83 -21.08 10.57
CA LYS A 195 6.46 -22.11 11.56
C LYS A 195 5.50 -21.62 12.64
N ALA A 196 5.52 -20.34 12.98
CA ALA A 196 4.58 -19.76 13.95
C ALA A 196 3.16 -19.62 13.36
N ARG A 197 3.06 -19.38 12.04
CA ARG A 197 1.76 -19.31 11.34
C ARG A 197 1.13 -20.68 11.14
N ALA A 198 1.93 -21.72 10.89
CA ALA A 198 1.45 -23.08 10.73
C ALA A 198 0.88 -23.66 12.06
N LYS A 199 1.49 -23.32 13.20
CA LYS A 199 1.00 -23.78 14.52
C LYS A 199 -0.30 -23.10 14.98
N LYS A 200 -0.63 -21.91 14.49
CA LYS A 200 -1.88 -21.22 14.83
C LYS A 200 -3.05 -21.68 13.97
N ALA A 201 -2.80 -22.20 12.78
CA ALA A 201 -3.82 -22.78 11.91
C ALA A 201 -4.24 -24.20 12.32
N GLU A 202 -3.39 -24.94 13.04
CA GLU A 202 -3.69 -26.31 13.50
C GLU A 202 -4.47 -26.39 14.82
N GLN A 203 -4.67 -25.26 15.51
CA GLN A 203 -5.38 -25.22 16.80
C GLN A 203 -6.86 -24.81 16.72
N GLU A 204 -7.36 -24.43 15.55
CA GLU A 204 -8.77 -24.02 15.36
C GLU A 204 -9.69 -25.10 14.78
N ASP A 205 -9.19 -26.30 14.44
CA ASP A 205 -10.01 -27.41 13.96
C ASP A 205 -10.11 -28.53 14.99
N LYS A 206 -10.87 -28.31 16.07
CA LYS A 206 -11.47 -29.40 16.86
C LYS A 206 -12.96 -29.18 16.99
N PRO A 207 -13.76 -30.05 16.40
CA PRO A 207 -15.23 -29.98 16.56
C PRO A 207 -15.65 -30.44 17.95
N THR A 208 -16.22 -29.54 18.73
CA THR A 208 -16.99 -29.92 19.93
C THR A 208 -18.39 -30.32 19.51
N ALA A 209 -18.64 -31.59 19.61
CA ALA A 209 -19.93 -32.20 19.41
C ALA A 209 -20.82 -32.08 20.65
N LYS A 210 -22.13 -31.92 20.38
CA LYS A 210 -23.32 -32.37 21.17
C LYS A 210 -23.76 -31.56 22.37
N ALA A 211 -24.95 -30.97 22.21
CA ALA A 211 -26.18 -31.33 23.01
C ALA A 211 -27.39 -30.70 22.32
N LYS A 212 -28.17 -31.42 21.88
CA LYS A 212 -29.52 -32.02 21.90
C LYS A 212 -30.61 -31.16 22.57
N ALA A 213 -31.69 -31.11 21.78
CA ALA A 213 -33.12 -31.19 22.12
C ALA A 213 -33.85 -29.82 22.20
N LYS A 214 -34.72 -29.64 21.36
CA LYS A 214 -36.12 -30.02 20.95
C LYS A 214 -37.18 -29.02 21.44
N PRO A 215 -38.39 -29.05 20.95
CA PRO A 215 -38.94 -28.13 19.96
C PRO A 215 -40.27 -27.49 20.47
N PRO A 216 -41.32 -27.27 19.67
CA PRO A 216 -41.82 -26.01 19.19
C PRO A 216 -43.15 -25.62 19.87
N VAL A 217 -43.59 -24.40 19.65
CA VAL A 217 -45.02 -24.06 19.70
C VAL A 217 -45.26 -22.94 18.71
N GLU A 218 -46.06 -23.20 17.85
CA GLU A 218 -47.13 -22.69 17.04
C GLU A 218 -47.86 -21.46 17.61
N ASP A 219 -48.52 -20.87 16.62
CA ASP A 219 -49.72 -20.01 16.63
C ASP A 219 -49.46 -18.51 16.77
N ALA A 220 -49.94 -17.81 15.90
CA ALA A 220 -51.14 -17.53 15.17
C ALA A 220 -51.19 -16.03 14.83
N GLU A 221 -51.53 -15.75 13.61
CA GLU A 221 -52.53 -14.80 13.13
C GLU A 221 -52.58 -13.42 13.80
N ASP A 222 -52.62 -12.33 13.14
CA ASP A 222 -53.58 -11.84 12.17
C ASP A 222 -53.38 -10.33 11.95
N ASP A 223 -53.85 -9.90 10.81
CA ASP A 223 -54.53 -8.65 10.49
C ASP A 223 -53.71 -7.38 10.20
N GLU A 224 -53.71 -7.14 8.93
CA GLU A 224 -54.52 -6.11 8.18
C GLU A 224 -54.08 -4.66 8.27
N ASP A 225 -53.93 -4.20 7.02
CA ASP A 225 -54.37 -2.89 6.49
C ASP A 225 -53.82 -1.57 7.05
N SER A 226 -53.18 -0.85 6.17
CA SER A 226 -53.76 0.34 5.55
C SER A 226 -52.75 1.11 4.70
N GLU A 227 -53.05 1.13 3.44
CA GLU A 227 -53.07 2.25 2.49
C GLU A 227 -52.35 3.57 2.87
N SER A 228 -51.40 3.90 2.01
CA SER A 228 -51.19 5.11 1.17
C SER A 228 -51.96 6.39 1.54
N PRO A 229 -51.68 7.56 1.00
CA PRO A 229 -50.52 8.08 0.25
C PRO A 229 -50.09 9.50 0.70
N PHE A 230 -48.91 9.95 0.32
CA PHE A 230 -48.62 11.24 -0.35
C PHE A 230 -47.16 11.33 -0.72
#